data_b67d307958a813e5c0050cbcc300fc30
#
_entry.id   b67d307958a813e5c0050cbcc300fc30
#
_cell.length_a   1.000
_cell.length_b   1.000
_cell.length_c   1.000
_cell.angle_alpha   90.00
_cell.angle_beta   90.00
_cell.angle_gamma   90.00
#
_symmetry.space_group_name_H-M   'P 1'
#
loop_
_entity.id
_entity.type
_entity.pdbx_description
1 polymer ?
#
loop_
_entity_poly.entity_id
_entity_poly.type
_entity_poly.pdbx_seq_one_letter_code
_entity_poly.pdbx_strand_id
1 'polypeptide(L)'
;MRAGRLRHRVTIQSPVNAQDQYGAKTPYAWVDLDTVWASVEPLRGREYIDAEGEGAEVTTKIVIRYQDNVGPECRVIWDTRVFDVISAINVEERDRQIELMCRELL
;
A
#
# COMPACT_ATOMS: atom_id res chain seq x y z
N MET A 1 -9.03 -9.17 -13.58
CA MET A 1 -8.93 -7.73 -13.39
C MET A 1 -8.95 -7.02 -14.73
N ARG A 2 -9.72 -5.96 -14.84
CA ARG A 2 -9.79 -5.20 -16.10
C ARG A 2 -8.73 -4.11 -16.09
N ALA A 3 -7.91 -4.08 -17.12
CA ALA A 3 -6.85 -3.08 -17.24
C ALA A 3 -7.39 -1.64 -17.21
N GLY A 4 -8.64 -1.43 -17.68
CA GLY A 4 -9.25 -0.10 -17.67
C GLY A 4 -9.52 0.49 -16.30
N ARG A 5 -9.48 -0.32 -15.22
CA ARG A 5 -9.60 0.20 -13.86
C ARG A 5 -8.30 0.76 -13.32
N LEU A 6 -7.18 0.40 -13.94
CA LEU A 6 -5.87 0.84 -13.51
C LEU A 6 -5.53 2.14 -14.25
N ARG A 7 -6.07 3.24 -13.74
CA ARG A 7 -6.01 4.54 -14.42
C ARG A 7 -4.95 5.49 -13.88
N HIS A 8 -4.40 5.18 -12.72
CA HIS A 8 -3.51 6.10 -12.03
C HIS A 8 -2.11 5.52 -11.95
N ARG A 9 -1.11 6.37 -12.21
CA ARG A 9 0.28 5.96 -12.01
C ARG A 9 0.66 6.24 -10.58
N VAL A 10 1.11 5.21 -9.89
CA VAL A 10 1.54 5.32 -8.50
C VAL A 10 2.95 4.74 -8.37
N THR A 11 3.70 5.27 -7.43
CA THR A 11 5.03 4.75 -7.11
C THR A 11 4.96 4.02 -5.78
N ILE A 12 5.43 2.78 -5.77
CA ILE A 12 5.50 1.97 -4.56
C ILE A 12 6.90 2.12 -4.00
N GLN A 13 7.00 2.46 -2.73
CA GLN A 13 8.27 2.66 -2.04
C GLN A 13 8.42 1.68 -0.90
N SER A 14 9.64 1.21 -0.72
CA SER A 14 10.02 0.35 0.40
C SER A 14 10.94 1.13 1.33
N PRO A 15 10.83 0.91 2.65
CA PRO A 15 11.72 1.59 3.58
C PRO A 15 13.12 1.00 3.55
N VAL A 16 14.11 1.88 3.69
CA VAL A 16 15.47 1.48 4.01
C VAL A 16 15.65 1.73 5.50
N ASN A 17 15.78 0.65 6.25
CA ASN A 17 15.80 0.73 7.70
C ASN A 17 17.23 0.73 8.24
N ALA A 18 17.48 1.63 9.20
CA ALA A 18 18.67 1.56 10.03
C ALA A 18 18.28 0.92 11.35
N GLN A 19 19.14 0.03 11.84
CA GLN A 19 18.97 -0.55 13.17
C GLN A 19 19.78 0.27 14.16
N ASP A 20 19.14 0.79 15.20
CA ASP A 20 19.85 1.58 16.19
C ASP A 20 20.65 0.67 17.14
N GLN A 21 21.35 1.28 18.11
CA GLN A 21 22.19 0.53 19.04
C GLN A 21 21.39 -0.40 19.95
N TYR A 22 20.08 -0.22 20.03
CA TYR A 22 19.21 -1.07 20.84
C TYR A 22 18.46 -2.10 20.03
N GLY A 23 18.72 -2.18 18.74
CA GLY A 23 18.07 -3.13 17.87
C GLY A 23 16.77 -2.67 17.25
N ALA A 24 16.30 -1.47 17.55
CA ALA A 24 15.07 -0.96 16.96
C ALA A 24 15.31 -0.56 15.49
N LYS A 25 14.38 -0.93 14.64
CA LYS A 25 14.44 -0.60 13.21
C LYS A 25 13.59 0.64 12.95
N THR A 26 14.22 1.69 12.46
CA THR A 26 13.51 2.90 12.04
C THR A 26 13.81 3.20 10.59
N PRO A 27 12.78 3.47 9.77
CA PRO A 27 13.04 3.85 8.39
C PRO A 27 13.72 5.21 8.35
N TYR A 28 14.86 5.30 7.67
CA TYR A 28 15.56 6.55 7.48
C TYR A 28 15.50 7.05 6.04
N ALA A 29 15.04 6.23 5.13
CA ALA A 29 14.90 6.60 3.74
C ALA A 29 13.86 5.69 3.08
N TRP A 30 13.37 6.11 1.93
CA TRP A 30 12.46 5.35 1.11
C TRP A 30 13.08 5.18 -0.26
N VAL A 31 12.98 3.99 -0.83
CA VAL A 31 13.45 3.71 -2.18
C VAL A 31 12.28 3.28 -3.05
N ASP A 32 12.29 3.74 -4.29
CA ASP A 32 11.25 3.36 -5.24
C ASP A 32 11.46 1.90 -5.65
N LEU A 33 10.43 1.09 -5.43
CA LEU A 33 10.42 -0.28 -5.94
C LEU A 33 9.98 -0.30 -7.39
N ASP A 34 8.86 0.38 -7.69
CA ASP A 34 8.31 0.37 -9.04
C ASP A 34 7.27 1.48 -9.15
N THR A 35 7.04 1.92 -10.38
CA THR A 35 5.94 2.80 -10.73
C THR A 35 4.97 2.01 -11.59
N VAL A 36 3.74 1.87 -11.13
CA VAL A 36 2.77 0.96 -11.73
C VAL A 36 1.43 1.65 -11.92
N TRP A 37 0.60 1.07 -12.76
CA TRP A 37 -0.79 1.49 -12.89
C TRP A 37 -1.60 0.92 -11.74
N ALA A 38 -2.52 1.72 -11.22
CA ALA A 38 -3.34 1.35 -10.08
C ALA A 38 -4.75 1.90 -10.20
N SER A 39 -5.68 1.28 -9.50
CA SER A 39 -6.95 1.92 -9.16
C SER A 39 -6.84 2.47 -7.74
N VAL A 40 -7.39 3.64 -7.51
CA VAL A 40 -7.39 4.29 -6.19
C VAL A 40 -8.84 4.56 -5.83
N GLU A 41 -9.33 3.90 -4.79
CA GLU A 41 -10.71 3.99 -4.38
C GLU A 41 -10.80 4.44 -2.93
N PRO A 42 -11.36 5.63 -2.66
CA PRO A 42 -11.60 6.03 -1.28
C PRO A 42 -12.70 5.17 -0.67
N LEU A 43 -12.53 4.80 0.59
CA LEU A 43 -13.52 4.04 1.33
C LEU A 43 -14.40 4.99 2.14
N ARG A 44 -15.70 4.67 2.22
CA ARG A 44 -16.67 5.51 2.93
C ARG A 44 -17.59 4.63 3.76
N GLY A 45 -18.00 5.16 4.92
CA GLY A 45 -18.99 4.51 5.75
C GLY A 45 -18.60 3.11 6.16
N ARG A 46 -19.42 2.12 5.78
CA ARG A 46 -19.22 0.73 6.18
C ARG A 46 -18.08 0.02 5.47
N GLU A 47 -17.53 0.63 4.44
CA GLU A 47 -16.34 0.08 3.78
C GLU A 47 -15.09 0.27 4.64
N TYR A 48 -15.24 1.02 5.69
CA TYR A 48 -14.19 1.30 6.65
C TYR A 48 -13.87 0.03 7.41
N ILE A 49 -12.68 -0.48 7.23
CA ILE A 49 -12.30 -1.78 7.79
C ILE A 49 -11.23 -1.58 8.84
N ASP A 50 -11.41 -2.25 9.96
CA ASP A 50 -10.41 -2.29 11.00
C ASP A 50 -9.36 -3.35 10.61
N ALA A 51 -8.26 -2.89 10.02
CA ALA A 51 -7.26 -3.78 9.46
C ALA A 51 -6.54 -4.54 10.57
N GLU A 52 -6.49 -5.85 10.44
CA GLU A 52 -5.76 -6.76 11.32
C GLU A 52 -6.18 -6.69 12.79
N GLY A 53 -7.31 -6.07 13.07
CA GLY A 53 -7.79 -5.98 14.45
C GLY A 53 -6.99 -5.03 15.33
N GLU A 54 -6.17 -4.19 14.76
CA GLU A 54 -5.30 -3.28 15.52
C GLU A 54 -5.85 -1.87 15.64
N GLY A 55 -7.06 -1.62 15.18
CA GLY A 55 -7.67 -0.30 15.24
C GLY A 55 -7.14 0.68 14.19
N ALA A 56 -6.38 0.21 13.22
CA ALA A 56 -5.87 1.04 12.16
C ALA A 56 -6.97 1.34 11.15
N GLU A 57 -7.20 2.62 10.89
CA GLU A 57 -8.23 3.04 9.97
C GLU A 57 -7.77 2.93 8.53
N VAL A 58 -8.49 2.15 7.72
CA VAL A 58 -8.25 2.06 6.30
C VAL A 58 -9.13 3.10 5.62
N THR A 59 -8.52 4.02 4.89
CA THR A 59 -9.23 5.10 4.21
C THR A 59 -9.30 4.92 2.71
N THR A 60 -8.42 4.09 2.14
CA THR A 60 -8.29 3.98 0.69
C THR A 60 -7.91 2.56 0.32
N LYS A 61 -8.53 2.06 -0.74
CA LYS A 61 -8.14 0.80 -1.35
C LYS A 61 -7.43 1.10 -2.66
N ILE A 62 -6.21 0.57 -2.81
CA ILE A 62 -5.41 0.71 -4.02
C ILE A 62 -5.19 -0.68 -4.60
N VAL A 63 -5.57 -0.88 -5.86
CA VAL A 63 -5.42 -2.16 -6.52
C VAL A 63 -4.35 -2.04 -7.59
N ILE A 64 -3.40 -2.96 -7.57
CA ILE A 64 -2.32 -3.06 -8.56
C ILE A 64 -2.25 -4.48 -9.09
N ARG A 65 -1.49 -4.67 -10.17
CA ARG A 65 -1.16 -6.01 -10.62
C ARG A 65 -0.21 -6.67 -9.62
N TYR A 66 -0.27 -7.96 -9.53
CA TYR A 66 0.51 -8.72 -8.56
C TYR A 66 2.01 -8.40 -8.66
N GLN A 67 2.61 -8.20 -7.49
CA GLN A 67 4.06 -8.12 -7.30
C GLN A 67 4.38 -8.78 -5.96
N ASP A 68 5.41 -9.59 -5.93
CA ASP A 68 5.76 -10.36 -4.74
C ASP A 68 6.53 -9.55 -3.68
N ASN A 69 6.98 -8.36 -4.02
CA ASN A 69 7.79 -7.52 -3.13
C ASN A 69 7.01 -6.39 -2.47
N VAL A 70 5.69 -6.42 -2.54
CA VAL A 70 4.85 -5.38 -1.97
C VAL A 70 4.14 -5.92 -0.73
N GLY A 71 4.28 -5.21 0.38
CA GLY A 71 3.71 -5.62 1.65
C GLY A 71 3.43 -4.45 2.58
N PRO A 72 3.03 -4.73 3.84
CA PRO A 72 2.62 -3.69 4.79
C PRO A 72 3.71 -2.69 5.16
N GLU A 73 4.98 -3.00 4.95
CA GLU A 73 6.07 -2.07 5.20
C GLU A 73 6.21 -1.01 4.12
N CYS A 74 5.53 -1.19 2.98
CA CYS A 74 5.62 -0.28 1.85
C CYS A 74 4.72 0.93 2.03
N ARG A 75 4.94 1.94 1.19
CA ARG A 75 3.99 3.05 1.04
C ARG A 75 3.78 3.32 -0.45
N VAL A 76 2.70 4.03 -0.76
CA VAL A 76 2.33 4.35 -2.13
C VAL A 76 2.29 5.86 -2.27
N ILE A 77 2.92 6.37 -3.32
CA ILE A 77 2.92 7.80 -3.65
C ILE A 77 2.10 7.99 -4.92
N TRP A 78 1.09 8.83 -4.84
CA TRP A 78 0.27 9.22 -5.97
C TRP A 78 0.19 10.74 -6.02
N ASP A 79 0.84 11.33 -7.01
CA ASP A 79 1.08 12.77 -7.07
C ASP A 79 1.79 13.24 -5.80
N THR A 80 1.16 14.12 -5.03
CA THR A 80 1.69 14.61 -3.76
C THR A 80 1.12 13.88 -2.56
N ARG A 81 0.32 12.83 -2.80
CA ARG A 81 -0.37 12.10 -1.73
C ARG A 81 0.42 10.87 -1.35
N VAL A 82 0.47 10.61 -0.07
CA VAL A 82 1.20 9.48 0.51
C VAL A 82 0.22 8.55 1.22
N PHE A 83 0.30 7.26 0.91
CA PHE A 83 -0.56 6.25 1.50
C PHE A 83 0.30 5.21 2.19
N ASP A 84 0.01 4.97 3.45
CA ASP A 84 0.66 3.92 4.23
C ASP A 84 -0.09 2.61 4.02
N VAL A 85 0.61 1.55 3.61
CA VAL A 85 -0.02 0.26 3.35
C VAL A 85 -0.22 -0.46 4.68
N ILE A 86 -1.47 -0.70 5.03
CA ILE A 86 -1.83 -1.41 6.26
C ILE A 86 -1.84 -2.92 6.02
N SER A 87 -2.42 -3.35 4.91
CA SER A 87 -2.38 -4.75 4.53
C SER A 87 -2.34 -4.90 3.02
N ALA A 88 -1.78 -6.00 2.56
CA ALA A 88 -1.69 -6.34 1.15
C ALA A 88 -2.35 -7.70 0.95
N ILE A 89 -3.39 -7.74 0.13
CA ILE A 89 -4.19 -8.94 -0.08
C ILE A 89 -3.99 -9.42 -1.51
N ASN A 90 -3.44 -10.61 -1.65
CA ASN A 90 -3.36 -11.31 -2.94
C ASN A 90 -4.74 -11.89 -3.24
N VAL A 91 -5.48 -11.24 -4.12
CA VAL A 91 -6.88 -11.56 -4.36
C VAL A 91 -7.03 -12.99 -4.83
N GLU A 92 -7.80 -13.79 -4.09
CA GLU A 92 -8.04 -15.20 -4.34
C GLU A 92 -6.76 -16.03 -4.42
N GLU A 93 -5.63 -15.50 -3.95
CA GLU A 93 -4.32 -16.16 -3.99
C GLU A 93 -3.90 -16.60 -5.40
N ARG A 94 -4.33 -15.84 -6.42
CA ARG A 94 -4.06 -16.18 -7.82
C ARG A 94 -2.87 -15.47 -8.44
N ASP A 95 -2.17 -14.64 -7.67
CA ASP A 95 -1.02 -13.89 -8.18
C ASP A 95 -1.35 -13.04 -9.41
N ARG A 96 -2.54 -12.43 -9.42
CA ARG A 96 -3.00 -11.59 -10.51
C ARG A 96 -3.10 -10.13 -10.13
N GLN A 97 -3.60 -9.88 -8.93
CA GLN A 97 -3.73 -8.52 -8.42
C GLN A 97 -3.58 -8.52 -6.90
N ILE A 98 -3.17 -7.37 -6.39
CA ILE A 98 -3.06 -7.14 -4.96
C ILE A 98 -3.95 -5.96 -4.61
N GLU A 99 -4.77 -6.11 -3.58
CA GLU A 99 -5.49 -5.02 -2.96
C GLU A 99 -4.70 -4.50 -1.79
N LEU A 100 -4.26 -3.25 -1.88
CA LEU A 100 -3.55 -2.57 -0.82
C LEU A 100 -4.55 -1.77 -0.01
N MET A 101 -4.77 -2.20 1.23
CA MET A 101 -5.64 -1.47 2.16
C MET A 101 -4.77 -0.43 2.84
N CYS A 102 -5.06 0.83 2.59
CA CYS A 102 -4.14 1.93 2.92
C CYS A 102 -4.80 2.99 3.78
N ARG A 103 -3.94 3.72 4.49
CA ARG A 103 -4.33 4.94 5.19
C ARG A 103 -3.57 6.11 4.59
N GLU A 104 -4.30 7.12 4.14
CA GLU A 104 -3.66 8.31 3.61
C GLU A 104 -3.02 9.11 4.76
N LEU A 105 -1.78 9.52 4.56
CA LEU A 105 -1.04 10.35 5.50
C LEU A 105 -1.25 11.81 5.13
N LEU A 106 -1.83 12.57 6.03
CA LEU A 106 -2.14 13.98 5.81
C LEU A 106 -1.15 14.90 6.51
#